data_498082ae50cda7bd7625db644935b5e9
#
_entry.id   498082ae50cda7bd7625db644935b5e9
#
_cell.length_a   1.000
_cell.length_b   1.000
_cell.length_c   1.000
_cell.angle_alpha   90.00
_cell.angle_beta   90.00
_cell.angle_gamma   90.00
#
_symmetry.space_group_name_H-M   'P 1'
#
loop_
_entity.id
_entity.type
_entity.pdbx_description
1 polymer ?
#
loop_
_entity_poly.entity_id
_entity_poly.type
_entity_poly.pdbx_seq_one_letter_code
_entity_poly.pdbx_strand_id
1 'polypeptide(L)'
;MAASTETPEPWYLALLGFAEHFRTSSPPKIRLCVHCLQAVFQFKPPPRVEARTHLQLGSVLYRHTKNSELAQTHLEKAWFISQQISQFEDVKFEAASILSEFYCQQNLVDSAKPVLRKAIQISQQTPYWHCRLLFQLAQLHTLEKDLVSACDLLGVGAEYARVMGSEYTRSLFLLSKGMLLLMERKLSEVHPLLTLCGTIVENWQGNPIQKESLRVFFLVLQVTHYLDAGQVTVMHSMQAGYLEKAQKYTDKALMQLEKLKMLDNSPILSTFQVILLEHIIMCRLVTGHKATALQEISQVCQLCQQSPRLFTNHAAQLHTLLGLYCISVNCMDNAEAQFTAALQMTTHQELWTFIVTNLASVYIREGNRHQELYSLLERINPDHNFPVSSHCLRAAAFYIRGLLSFFQGRYNEAKRFLRETLKMSNAEDLNRLTACSLVLLGHIFFVLGNHRESNNMVVPAMQLASKIPDMSVQLWSSALLKDLNKACGNTMDAHEAAQMHQNFSQQLLQDHIAACSLPEHNLISWTDGLPPVQFQPQNGPTTSLAGLL
;
A
#
# COMPACT_ATOMS: atom_id res chain seq x y z
N MET A 1 -68.45 5.48 26.30
CA MET A 1 -67.74 4.39 25.67
C MET A 1 -66.29 4.83 25.49
N ALA A 2 -65.44 4.45 26.42
CA ALA A 2 -64.01 4.75 26.34
C ALA A 2 -63.39 3.75 25.33
N ALA A 3 -62.84 4.29 24.26
CA ALA A 3 -62.02 3.49 23.35
C ALA A 3 -60.77 3.03 24.10
N SER A 4 -60.68 1.74 24.38
CA SER A 4 -59.48 1.12 24.88
C SER A 4 -58.39 1.29 23.81
N THR A 5 -57.43 2.17 24.05
CA THR A 5 -56.17 2.19 23.34
C THR A 5 -55.42 0.93 23.77
N GLU A 6 -55.68 -0.16 23.08
CA GLU A 6 -54.78 -1.32 23.13
C GLU A 6 -53.44 -0.85 22.62
N THR A 7 -52.49 -0.66 23.53
CA THR A 7 -51.08 -0.59 23.20
C THR A 7 -50.73 -1.92 22.50
N PRO A 8 -50.25 -1.93 21.25
CA PRO A 8 -49.91 -3.18 20.57
C PRO A 8 -48.93 -3.95 21.44
N GLU A 9 -49.27 -5.21 21.73
CA GLU A 9 -48.40 -6.11 22.47
C GLU A 9 -47.00 -6.11 21.85
N PRO A 10 -45.94 -5.95 22.64
CA PRO A 10 -44.59 -5.71 22.12
C PRO A 10 -43.87 -6.98 21.67
N TRP A 11 -44.56 -7.91 21.00
CA TRP A 11 -43.96 -9.14 20.48
C TRP A 11 -42.79 -8.88 19.55
N TYR A 12 -42.83 -7.81 18.74
CA TYR A 12 -41.72 -7.43 17.91
C TYR A 12 -40.49 -7.00 18.72
N LEU A 13 -40.67 -6.46 19.92
CA LEU A 13 -39.54 -6.12 20.82
C LEU A 13 -38.86 -7.39 21.33
N ALA A 14 -39.63 -8.40 21.68
CA ALA A 14 -39.08 -9.71 22.04
C ALA A 14 -38.33 -10.36 20.91
N LEU A 15 -38.85 -10.32 19.68
CA LEU A 15 -38.19 -10.83 18.47
C LEU A 15 -36.89 -10.08 18.16
N LEU A 16 -36.87 -8.76 18.32
CA LEU A 16 -35.65 -7.95 18.14
C LEU A 16 -34.60 -8.30 19.21
N GLY A 17 -35.02 -8.51 20.46
CA GLY A 17 -34.16 -8.96 21.56
C GLY A 17 -33.56 -10.33 21.30
N PHE A 18 -34.35 -11.30 20.83
CA PHE A 18 -33.85 -12.62 20.43
C PHE A 18 -32.91 -12.55 19.23
N ALA A 19 -33.22 -11.74 18.24
CA ALA A 19 -32.35 -11.54 17.08
C ALA A 19 -30.96 -11.04 17.51
N GLU A 20 -30.91 -10.07 18.39
CA GLU A 20 -29.64 -9.54 18.94
C GLU A 20 -28.90 -10.60 19.76
N HIS A 21 -29.61 -11.34 20.60
CA HIS A 21 -29.03 -12.45 21.36
C HIS A 21 -28.41 -13.51 20.43
N PHE A 22 -29.08 -13.90 19.37
CA PHE A 22 -28.55 -14.88 18.43
C PHE A 22 -27.37 -14.33 17.63
N ARG A 23 -27.40 -13.06 17.27
CA ARG A 23 -26.32 -12.40 16.56
C ARG A 23 -25.03 -12.33 17.39
N THR A 24 -25.16 -12.06 18.68
CA THR A 24 -24.03 -11.87 19.61
C THR A 24 -23.62 -13.13 20.35
N SER A 25 -24.33 -14.25 20.17
CA SER A 25 -23.96 -15.53 20.78
C SER A 25 -22.63 -16.05 20.23
N SER A 26 -21.95 -16.88 21.01
CA SER A 26 -20.70 -17.52 20.61
C SER A 26 -20.87 -19.04 20.50
N PRO A 27 -20.85 -19.62 19.29
CA PRO A 27 -20.74 -18.97 17.98
C PRO A 27 -22.02 -18.23 17.55
N PRO A 28 -21.94 -17.21 16.67
CA PRO A 28 -23.11 -16.48 16.20
C PRO A 28 -24.13 -17.36 15.47
N LYS A 29 -25.40 -17.26 15.85
CA LYS A 29 -26.50 -18.03 15.25
C LYS A 29 -27.25 -17.18 14.22
N ILE A 30 -26.60 -16.86 13.12
CA ILE A 30 -27.09 -15.91 12.11
C ILE A 30 -28.43 -16.33 11.50
N ARG A 31 -28.62 -17.61 11.23
CA ARG A 31 -29.88 -18.12 10.66
C ARG A 31 -31.08 -17.85 11.58
N LEU A 32 -30.93 -18.06 12.87
CA LEU A 32 -31.98 -17.78 13.87
C LEU A 32 -32.21 -16.27 13.99
N CYS A 33 -31.16 -15.47 13.95
CA CYS A 33 -31.25 -14.01 13.92
C CYS A 33 -32.09 -13.54 12.73
N VAL A 34 -31.81 -14.03 11.54
CA VAL A 34 -32.56 -13.69 10.31
C VAL A 34 -34.03 -14.09 10.45
N HIS A 35 -34.33 -15.28 10.95
CA HIS A 35 -35.71 -15.73 11.14
C HIS A 35 -36.48 -14.83 12.13
N CYS A 36 -35.86 -14.43 13.24
CA CYS A 36 -36.46 -13.50 14.18
C CYS A 36 -36.76 -12.14 13.56
N LEU A 37 -35.82 -11.58 12.79
CA LEU A 37 -36.01 -10.29 12.12
C LEU A 37 -37.10 -10.36 11.05
N GLN A 38 -37.18 -11.44 10.28
CA GLN A 38 -38.24 -11.64 9.30
C GLN A 38 -39.61 -11.78 9.95
N ALA A 39 -39.70 -12.42 11.09
CA ALA A 39 -40.94 -12.58 11.82
C ALA A 39 -41.53 -11.26 12.34
N VAL A 40 -40.71 -10.25 12.60
CA VAL A 40 -41.16 -8.91 13.02
C VAL A 40 -42.18 -8.31 12.04
N PHE A 41 -41.98 -8.50 10.75
CA PHE A 41 -42.85 -7.92 9.72
C PHE A 41 -44.26 -8.51 9.71
N GLN A 42 -44.47 -9.70 10.26
CA GLN A 42 -45.79 -10.35 10.36
C GLN A 42 -46.70 -9.61 11.36
N PHE A 43 -46.13 -8.89 12.31
CA PHE A 43 -46.84 -8.12 13.32
C PHE A 43 -47.17 -6.68 12.89
N LYS A 44 -46.97 -6.32 11.64
CA LYS A 44 -47.23 -4.97 11.09
C LYS A 44 -46.65 -3.88 12.00
N PRO A 45 -45.35 -3.81 12.19
CA PRO A 45 -44.73 -2.85 13.10
C PRO A 45 -44.94 -1.41 12.64
N PRO A 46 -44.86 -0.42 13.56
CA PRO A 46 -44.88 0.99 13.18
C PRO A 46 -43.72 1.33 12.22
N PRO A 47 -43.83 2.39 11.40
CA PRO A 47 -42.81 2.73 10.40
C PRO A 47 -41.38 2.86 10.97
N ARG A 48 -41.22 3.36 12.17
CA ARG A 48 -39.91 3.45 12.84
C ARG A 48 -39.29 2.08 13.12
N VAL A 49 -40.09 1.14 13.60
CA VAL A 49 -39.65 -0.22 13.87
C VAL A 49 -39.41 -0.97 12.56
N GLU A 50 -40.30 -0.78 11.58
CA GLU A 50 -40.16 -1.38 10.25
C GLU A 50 -38.83 -0.96 9.56
N ALA A 51 -38.53 0.33 9.54
CA ALA A 51 -37.30 0.83 8.96
C ALA A 51 -36.05 0.29 9.69
N ARG A 52 -36.06 0.29 10.99
CA ARG A 52 -34.96 -0.24 11.82
C ARG A 52 -34.77 -1.74 11.62
N THR A 53 -35.86 -2.49 11.51
CA THR A 53 -35.82 -3.93 11.26
C THR A 53 -35.28 -4.25 9.87
N HIS A 54 -35.70 -3.51 8.83
CA HIS A 54 -35.14 -3.63 7.50
C HIS A 54 -33.63 -3.33 7.48
N LEU A 55 -33.21 -2.31 8.19
CA LEU A 55 -31.79 -1.95 8.30
C LEU A 55 -30.98 -3.06 8.96
N GLN A 56 -31.44 -3.61 10.09
CA GLN A 56 -30.78 -4.70 10.79
C GLN A 56 -30.72 -5.98 9.93
N LEU A 57 -31.83 -6.34 9.33
CA LEU A 57 -31.92 -7.54 8.49
C LEU A 57 -31.03 -7.41 7.26
N GLY A 58 -31.08 -6.29 6.56
CA GLY A 58 -30.21 -6.00 5.43
C GLY A 58 -28.74 -6.04 5.80
N SER A 59 -28.37 -5.47 6.94
CA SER A 59 -26.99 -5.46 7.45
C SER A 59 -26.50 -6.87 7.80
N VAL A 60 -27.32 -7.69 8.45
CA VAL A 60 -26.97 -9.07 8.79
C VAL A 60 -26.80 -9.92 7.53
N LEU A 61 -27.74 -9.82 6.59
CA LEU A 61 -27.66 -10.53 5.32
C LEU A 61 -26.42 -10.14 4.52
N TYR A 62 -26.09 -8.86 4.50
CA TYR A 62 -24.93 -8.32 3.80
C TYR A 62 -23.61 -8.80 4.40
N ARG A 63 -23.47 -8.74 5.73
CA ARG A 63 -22.21 -9.04 6.43
C ARG A 63 -21.96 -10.52 6.67
N HIS A 64 -23.01 -11.32 6.81
CA HIS A 64 -22.91 -12.71 7.27
C HIS A 64 -23.42 -13.75 6.29
N THR A 65 -24.01 -13.34 5.16
CA THR A 65 -24.54 -14.26 4.15
C THR A 65 -24.11 -13.84 2.74
N LYS A 66 -24.36 -14.72 1.78
CA LYS A 66 -24.13 -14.45 0.36
C LYS A 66 -25.40 -13.99 -0.39
N ASN A 67 -26.48 -13.71 0.34
CA ASN A 67 -27.76 -13.34 -0.27
C ASN A 67 -27.82 -11.83 -0.56
N SER A 68 -27.15 -11.40 -1.60
CA SER A 68 -27.02 -9.99 -1.99
C SER A 68 -28.34 -9.34 -2.40
N GLU A 69 -29.21 -10.06 -3.12
CA GLU A 69 -30.50 -9.52 -3.59
C GLU A 69 -31.44 -9.19 -2.42
N LEU A 70 -31.53 -10.09 -1.46
CA LEU A 70 -32.37 -9.87 -0.30
C LEU A 70 -31.81 -8.78 0.62
N ALA A 71 -30.49 -8.73 0.78
CA ALA A 71 -29.81 -7.66 1.51
C ALA A 71 -30.08 -6.30 0.86
N GLN A 72 -29.97 -6.18 -0.44
CA GLN A 72 -30.27 -4.96 -1.19
C GLN A 72 -31.72 -4.52 -0.99
N THR A 73 -32.66 -5.43 -1.12
CA THR A 73 -34.09 -5.14 -0.94
C THR A 73 -34.39 -4.55 0.43
N HIS A 74 -33.83 -5.12 1.49
CA HIS A 74 -34.06 -4.63 2.86
C HIS A 74 -33.35 -3.31 3.12
N LEU A 75 -32.13 -3.11 2.65
CA LEU A 75 -31.40 -1.85 2.81
C LEU A 75 -32.07 -0.71 2.04
N GLU A 76 -32.55 -0.95 0.84
CA GLU A 76 -33.30 0.04 0.05
C GLU A 76 -34.61 0.44 0.74
N LYS A 77 -35.36 -0.52 1.26
CA LYS A 77 -36.59 -0.26 2.05
C LYS A 77 -36.28 0.53 3.31
N ALA A 78 -35.23 0.20 4.04
CA ALA A 78 -34.80 0.95 5.22
C ALA A 78 -34.53 2.41 4.90
N TRP A 79 -33.78 2.68 3.82
CA TRP A 79 -33.52 4.04 3.37
C TRP A 79 -34.79 4.77 2.92
N PHE A 80 -35.61 4.14 2.12
CA PHE A 80 -36.85 4.73 1.60
C PHE A 80 -37.83 5.10 2.74
N ILE A 81 -38.08 4.19 3.66
CA ILE A 81 -39.00 4.42 4.79
C ILE A 81 -38.45 5.49 5.74
N SER A 82 -37.17 5.42 6.08
CA SER A 82 -36.53 6.33 7.04
C SER A 82 -36.52 7.79 6.57
N GLN A 83 -36.45 8.03 5.26
CA GLN A 83 -36.51 9.39 4.70
C GLN A 83 -37.82 10.12 5.00
N GLN A 84 -38.91 9.37 5.16
CA GLN A 84 -40.25 9.92 5.38
C GLN A 84 -40.56 10.20 6.85
N ILE A 85 -39.67 9.78 7.74
CA ILE A 85 -39.86 9.92 9.18
C ILE A 85 -39.02 11.11 9.68
N SER A 86 -39.68 12.05 10.36
CA SER A 86 -38.98 13.15 11.01
C SER A 86 -38.31 12.70 12.32
N GLN A 87 -37.20 13.35 12.69
CA GLN A 87 -36.43 13.05 13.89
C GLN A 87 -36.03 11.58 13.99
N PHE A 88 -35.45 11.05 12.91
CA PHE A 88 -35.01 9.67 12.80
C PHE A 88 -33.62 9.59 12.16
N GLU A 89 -32.78 10.55 12.51
CA GLU A 89 -31.49 10.81 11.86
C GLU A 89 -30.54 9.60 11.94
N ASP A 90 -30.48 8.93 13.09
CA ASP A 90 -29.57 7.80 13.28
C ASP A 90 -29.84 6.67 12.28
N VAL A 91 -31.08 6.22 12.19
CA VAL A 91 -31.46 5.14 11.27
C VAL A 91 -31.39 5.60 9.82
N LYS A 92 -31.86 6.82 9.53
CA LYS A 92 -31.86 7.40 8.19
C LYS A 92 -30.46 7.46 7.60
N PHE A 93 -29.51 8.02 8.31
CA PHE A 93 -28.15 8.19 7.83
C PHE A 93 -27.33 6.89 7.88
N GLU A 94 -27.58 6.03 8.87
CA GLU A 94 -26.99 4.71 8.90
C GLU A 94 -27.47 3.86 7.71
N ALA A 95 -28.76 3.91 7.36
CA ALA A 95 -29.29 3.24 6.19
C ALA A 95 -28.63 3.73 4.90
N ALA A 96 -28.49 5.04 4.74
CA ALA A 96 -27.79 5.63 3.58
C ALA A 96 -26.33 5.18 3.52
N SER A 97 -25.64 5.18 4.65
CA SER A 97 -24.24 4.76 4.76
C SER A 97 -24.02 3.29 4.38
N ILE A 98 -24.82 2.39 4.95
CA ILE A 98 -24.70 0.94 4.70
C ILE A 98 -25.13 0.59 3.28
N LEU A 99 -26.21 1.20 2.78
CA LEU A 99 -26.68 1.00 1.40
C LEU A 99 -25.61 1.43 0.39
N SER A 100 -24.96 2.55 0.63
CA SER A 100 -23.87 3.04 -0.22
C SER A 100 -22.65 2.11 -0.17
N GLU A 101 -22.29 1.61 1.01
CA GLU A 101 -21.23 0.60 1.17
C GLU A 101 -21.57 -0.68 0.39
N PHE A 102 -22.80 -1.14 0.50
CA PHE A 102 -23.30 -2.31 -0.24
C PHE A 102 -23.18 -2.10 -1.76
N TYR A 103 -23.67 -0.98 -2.28
CA TYR A 103 -23.56 -0.69 -3.71
C TYR A 103 -22.11 -0.64 -4.19
N CYS A 104 -21.20 -0.09 -3.39
CA CYS A 104 -19.77 -0.07 -3.73
C CYS A 104 -19.19 -1.47 -3.85
N GLN A 105 -19.54 -2.38 -2.96
CA GLN A 105 -19.06 -3.76 -3.01
C GLN A 105 -19.63 -4.54 -4.20
N GLN A 106 -20.80 -4.14 -4.69
CA GLN A 106 -21.40 -4.70 -5.90
C GLN A 106 -20.97 -3.99 -7.19
N ASN A 107 -19.98 -3.10 -7.11
CA ASN A 107 -19.54 -2.24 -8.23
C ASN A 107 -20.64 -1.34 -8.80
N LEU A 108 -21.65 -1.00 -8.01
CA LEU A 108 -22.76 -0.12 -8.38
C LEU A 108 -22.52 1.31 -7.86
N VAL A 109 -21.38 1.90 -8.20
CA VAL A 109 -20.97 3.23 -7.71
C VAL A 109 -21.96 4.31 -8.13
N ASP A 110 -22.49 4.24 -9.33
CA ASP A 110 -23.48 5.18 -9.84
C ASP A 110 -24.80 5.18 -9.04
N SER A 111 -25.13 4.08 -8.40
CA SER A 111 -26.29 3.96 -7.51
C SER A 111 -25.98 4.47 -6.09
N ALA A 112 -24.73 4.37 -5.64
CA ALA A 112 -24.29 4.83 -4.32
C ALA A 112 -24.24 6.35 -4.22
N LYS A 113 -23.74 7.04 -5.24
CA LYS A 113 -23.58 8.51 -5.24
C LYS A 113 -24.87 9.29 -4.97
N PRO A 114 -26.02 9.01 -5.65
CA PRO A 114 -27.25 9.74 -5.38
C PRO A 114 -27.75 9.59 -3.95
N VAL A 115 -27.59 8.39 -3.36
CA VAL A 115 -27.97 8.13 -1.97
C VAL A 115 -27.15 8.99 -1.02
N LEU A 116 -25.83 9.01 -1.18
CA LEU A 116 -24.94 9.83 -0.35
C LEU A 116 -25.18 11.33 -0.54
N ARG A 117 -25.35 11.80 -1.76
CA ARG A 117 -25.62 13.21 -2.03
C ARG A 117 -26.91 13.68 -1.37
N LYS A 118 -27.97 12.91 -1.46
CA LYS A 118 -29.23 13.22 -0.80
C LYS A 118 -29.10 13.23 0.73
N ALA A 119 -28.41 12.23 1.28
CA ALA A 119 -28.16 12.16 2.72
C ALA A 119 -27.32 13.36 3.20
N ILE A 120 -26.30 13.78 2.46
CA ILE A 120 -25.47 14.94 2.78
C ILE A 120 -26.28 16.24 2.77
N GLN A 121 -27.19 16.41 1.83
CA GLN A 121 -28.05 17.59 1.77
C GLN A 121 -28.90 17.78 3.03
N ILE A 122 -29.35 16.69 3.63
CA ILE A 122 -30.26 16.72 4.80
C ILE A 122 -29.55 16.50 6.15
N SER A 123 -28.26 16.24 6.16
CA SER A 123 -27.48 15.92 7.37
C SER A 123 -26.74 17.11 7.99
N GLN A 124 -26.92 18.32 7.50
CA GLN A 124 -26.16 19.50 7.93
C GLN A 124 -26.30 19.83 9.42
N GLN A 125 -27.42 19.46 10.03
CA GLN A 125 -27.68 19.69 11.45
C GLN A 125 -27.17 18.54 12.34
N THR A 126 -26.59 17.50 11.75
CA THR A 126 -26.10 16.30 12.44
C THR A 126 -24.61 16.12 12.17
N PRO A 127 -23.72 16.76 12.94
CA PRO A 127 -22.29 16.85 12.62
C PRO A 127 -21.60 15.50 12.40
N TYR A 128 -21.89 14.53 13.26
CA TYR A 128 -21.31 13.20 13.14
C TYR A 128 -21.62 12.53 11.80
N TRP A 129 -22.89 12.50 11.42
CA TRP A 129 -23.31 11.86 10.17
C TRP A 129 -22.90 12.67 8.93
N HIS A 130 -22.99 13.99 9.02
CA HIS A 130 -22.57 14.85 7.91
C HIS A 130 -21.10 14.63 7.54
N CYS A 131 -20.22 14.61 8.52
CA CYS A 131 -18.80 14.34 8.32
C CYS A 131 -18.56 12.93 7.78
N ARG A 132 -19.23 11.94 8.35
CA ARG A 132 -19.08 10.54 7.92
C ARG A 132 -19.53 10.32 6.48
N LEU A 133 -20.66 10.93 6.09
CA LEU A 133 -21.18 10.82 4.73
C LEU A 133 -20.29 11.55 3.72
N LEU A 134 -19.71 12.69 4.09
CA LEU A 134 -18.72 13.39 3.27
C LEU A 134 -17.47 12.53 3.03
N PHE A 135 -16.95 11.86 4.06
CA PHE A 135 -15.86 10.91 3.89
C PHE A 135 -16.21 9.77 2.95
N GLN A 136 -17.41 9.20 3.08
CA GLN A 136 -17.85 8.13 2.19
C GLN A 136 -17.95 8.58 0.74
N LEU A 137 -18.52 9.77 0.48
CA LEU A 137 -18.61 10.29 -0.88
C LEU A 137 -17.22 10.59 -1.46
N ALA A 138 -16.32 11.15 -0.67
CA ALA A 138 -14.93 11.35 -1.09
C ALA A 138 -14.24 10.02 -1.42
N GLN A 139 -14.49 8.97 -0.64
CA GLN A 139 -13.97 7.62 -0.92
C GLN A 139 -14.48 7.07 -2.25
N LEU A 140 -15.76 7.30 -2.59
CA LEU A 140 -16.32 6.90 -3.88
C LEU A 140 -15.63 7.58 -5.04
N HIS A 141 -15.46 8.90 -4.96
CA HIS A 141 -14.72 9.64 -5.98
C HIS A 141 -13.28 9.15 -6.11
N THR A 142 -12.64 8.80 -5.00
CA THR A 142 -11.29 8.21 -4.99
C THR A 142 -11.25 6.87 -5.74
N LEU A 143 -12.24 6.01 -5.52
CA LEU A 143 -12.35 4.73 -6.22
C LEU A 143 -12.51 4.90 -7.74
N GLU A 144 -13.19 5.94 -8.16
CA GLU A 144 -13.34 6.29 -9.59
C GLU A 144 -12.16 7.08 -10.16
N LYS A 145 -11.12 7.30 -9.35
CA LYS A 145 -9.93 8.11 -9.69
C LYS A 145 -10.24 9.60 -9.96
N ASP A 146 -11.38 10.08 -9.50
CA ASP A 146 -11.71 11.51 -9.48
C ASP A 146 -11.18 12.15 -8.19
N LEU A 147 -9.86 12.30 -8.13
CA LEU A 147 -9.18 12.81 -6.94
C LEU A 147 -9.46 14.29 -6.68
N VAL A 148 -9.76 15.05 -7.73
CA VAL A 148 -10.09 16.48 -7.60
C VAL A 148 -11.40 16.66 -6.81
N SER A 149 -12.46 15.99 -7.22
CA SER A 149 -13.73 16.04 -6.49
C SER A 149 -13.61 15.49 -5.07
N ALA A 150 -12.82 14.44 -4.87
CA ALA A 150 -12.55 13.90 -3.54
C ALA A 150 -11.83 14.92 -2.64
N CYS A 151 -10.80 15.59 -3.14
CA CYS A 151 -10.09 16.65 -2.40
C CYS A 151 -11.01 17.83 -2.05
N ASP A 152 -11.86 18.25 -2.97
CA ASP A 152 -12.81 19.33 -2.74
C ASP A 152 -13.81 18.99 -1.61
N LEU A 153 -14.34 17.77 -1.62
CA LEU A 153 -15.22 17.28 -0.55
C LEU A 153 -14.52 17.21 0.80
N LEU A 154 -13.27 16.75 0.85
CA LEU A 154 -12.49 16.72 2.08
C LEU A 154 -12.18 18.12 2.59
N GLY A 155 -11.95 19.09 1.70
CA GLY A 155 -11.79 20.50 2.04
C GLY A 155 -13.06 21.09 2.64
N VAL A 156 -14.21 20.81 2.04
CA VAL A 156 -15.53 21.21 2.58
C VAL A 156 -15.77 20.59 3.95
N GLY A 157 -15.45 19.31 4.13
CA GLY A 157 -15.57 18.63 5.42
C GLY A 157 -14.68 19.23 6.50
N ALA A 158 -13.44 19.57 6.16
CA ALA A 158 -12.51 20.22 7.07
C ALA A 158 -13.03 21.59 7.55
N GLU A 159 -13.56 22.38 6.66
CA GLU A 159 -14.15 23.69 7.00
C GLU A 159 -15.41 23.54 7.85
N TYR A 160 -16.27 22.60 7.52
CA TYR A 160 -17.44 22.28 8.35
C TYR A 160 -17.04 21.87 9.77
N ALA A 161 -16.05 20.98 9.89
CA ALA A 161 -15.55 20.53 11.20
C ALA A 161 -14.91 21.68 12.00
N ARG A 162 -14.22 22.59 11.34
CA ARG A 162 -13.65 23.80 11.96
C ARG A 162 -14.76 24.68 12.56
N VAL A 163 -15.81 24.93 11.81
CA VAL A 163 -16.97 25.73 12.27
C VAL A 163 -17.67 25.06 13.44
N MET A 164 -17.78 23.73 13.43
CA MET A 164 -18.37 22.95 14.53
C MET A 164 -17.46 22.79 15.74
N GLY A 165 -16.22 23.26 15.69
CA GLY A 165 -15.27 23.20 16.79
C GLY A 165 -14.65 21.81 17.02
N SER A 166 -14.72 20.90 16.04
CA SER A 166 -14.11 19.57 16.12
C SER A 166 -12.75 19.53 15.45
N GLU A 167 -11.69 19.84 16.20
CA GLU A 167 -10.31 19.79 15.70
C GLU A 167 -9.87 18.37 15.29
N TYR A 168 -10.37 17.36 15.96
CA TYR A 168 -10.09 15.96 15.60
C TYR A 168 -10.60 15.62 14.20
N THR A 169 -11.86 15.88 13.93
CA THR A 169 -12.49 15.62 12.63
C THR A 169 -11.89 16.49 11.53
N ARG A 170 -11.62 17.76 11.84
CA ARG A 170 -10.91 18.66 10.93
C ARG A 170 -9.56 18.09 10.50
N SER A 171 -8.77 17.61 11.46
CA SER A 171 -7.46 17.01 11.19
C SER A 171 -7.57 15.75 10.35
N LEU A 172 -8.57 14.90 10.59
CA LEU A 172 -8.81 13.71 9.76
C LEU A 172 -9.11 14.08 8.31
N PHE A 173 -9.94 15.11 8.07
CA PHE A 173 -10.21 15.60 6.71
C PHE A 173 -8.95 16.15 6.04
N LEU A 174 -8.17 16.95 6.75
CA LEU A 174 -6.94 17.54 6.22
C LEU A 174 -5.87 16.47 5.90
N LEU A 175 -5.68 15.51 6.79
CA LEU A 175 -4.73 14.41 6.56
C LEU A 175 -5.17 13.51 5.40
N SER A 176 -6.46 13.24 5.29
CA SER A 176 -7.02 12.47 4.16
C SER A 176 -6.84 13.22 2.84
N LYS A 177 -7.08 14.53 2.82
CA LYS A 177 -6.81 15.38 1.66
C LYS A 177 -5.32 15.37 1.29
N GLY A 178 -4.44 15.47 2.27
CA GLY A 178 -2.99 15.38 2.07
C GLY A 178 -2.57 14.05 1.43
N MET A 179 -3.18 12.95 1.84
CA MET A 179 -2.93 11.64 1.24
C MET A 179 -3.31 11.60 -0.25
N LEU A 180 -4.47 12.15 -0.61
CA LEU A 180 -4.90 12.21 -2.01
C LEU A 180 -4.01 13.13 -2.84
N LEU A 181 -3.57 14.26 -2.28
CA LEU A 181 -2.63 15.18 -2.94
C LEU A 181 -1.27 14.51 -3.17
N LEU A 182 -0.82 13.66 -2.25
CA LEU A 182 0.38 12.83 -2.47
C LEU A 182 0.19 11.84 -3.62
N MET A 183 -0.98 11.21 -3.71
CA MET A 183 -1.29 10.31 -4.82
C MET A 183 -1.27 11.04 -6.18
N GLU A 184 -1.71 12.30 -6.22
CA GLU A 184 -1.62 13.16 -7.41
C GLU A 184 -0.25 13.81 -7.60
N ARG A 185 0.69 13.60 -6.68
CA ARG A 185 2.04 14.20 -6.67
C ARG A 185 2.05 15.73 -6.61
N LYS A 186 1.04 16.32 -6.01
CA LYS A 186 0.97 17.77 -5.75
C LYS A 186 1.70 18.12 -4.45
N LEU A 187 2.99 17.89 -4.42
CA LEU A 187 3.83 17.99 -3.21
C LEU A 187 3.83 19.38 -2.59
N SER A 188 3.74 20.44 -3.41
CA SER A 188 3.67 21.82 -2.95
C SER A 188 2.41 22.12 -2.13
N GLU A 189 1.31 21.45 -2.41
CA GLU A 189 0.05 21.60 -1.66
C GLU A 189 0.02 20.74 -0.39
N VAL A 190 0.79 19.66 -0.34
CA VAL A 190 0.87 18.76 0.84
C VAL A 190 1.62 19.42 1.99
N HIS A 191 2.69 20.14 1.72
CA HIS A 191 3.54 20.73 2.75
C HIS A 191 2.79 21.67 3.71
N PRO A 192 1.95 22.62 3.25
CA PRO A 192 1.14 23.44 4.14
C PRO A 192 0.17 22.66 5.01
N LEU A 193 -0.44 21.60 4.46
CA LEU A 193 -1.34 20.72 5.21
C LEU A 193 -0.61 19.97 6.32
N LEU A 194 0.58 19.44 6.05
CA LEU A 194 1.42 18.78 7.05
C LEU A 194 1.85 19.74 8.16
N THR A 195 2.22 20.95 7.81
CA THR A 195 2.60 21.99 8.80
C THR A 195 1.42 22.31 9.73
N LEU A 196 0.25 22.53 9.15
CA LEU A 196 -0.98 22.80 9.92
C LEU A 196 -1.35 21.62 10.82
N CYS A 197 -1.36 20.40 10.30
CA CYS A 197 -1.68 19.20 11.07
C CYS A 197 -0.67 18.96 12.18
N GLY A 198 0.62 19.16 11.93
CA GLY A 198 1.67 19.07 12.92
C GLY A 198 1.44 20.04 14.09
N THR A 199 1.09 21.28 13.79
CA THR A 199 0.76 22.30 14.80
C THR A 199 -0.46 21.91 15.63
N ILE A 200 -1.51 21.38 15.00
CA ILE A 200 -2.73 20.92 15.70
C ILE A 200 -2.39 19.76 16.64
N VAL A 201 -1.61 18.79 16.20
CA VAL A 201 -1.21 17.63 17.01
C VAL A 201 -0.34 18.03 18.19
N GLU A 202 0.65 18.93 17.99
CA GLU A 202 1.53 19.40 19.04
C GLU A 202 0.77 20.17 20.14
N ASN A 203 -0.18 21.00 19.74
CA ASN A 203 -0.97 21.83 20.65
C ASN A 203 -2.24 21.15 21.15
N TRP A 204 -2.38 19.85 20.97
CA TRP A 204 -3.59 19.12 21.29
C TRP A 204 -3.90 19.13 22.78
N GLN A 205 -5.10 19.58 23.14
CA GLN A 205 -5.61 19.65 24.51
C GLN A 205 -6.75 18.65 24.80
N GLY A 206 -7.13 17.87 23.79
CA GLY A 206 -8.26 16.93 23.91
C GLY A 206 -7.87 15.52 24.37
N ASN A 207 -8.69 14.56 23.99
CA ASN A 207 -8.49 13.16 24.35
C ASN A 207 -7.13 12.61 23.89
N PRO A 208 -6.32 12.00 24.80
CA PRO A 208 -5.01 11.45 24.45
C PRO A 208 -5.03 10.37 23.37
N ILE A 209 -6.08 9.54 23.32
CA ILE A 209 -6.23 8.48 22.31
C ILE A 209 -6.41 9.10 20.93
N GLN A 210 -7.23 10.14 20.82
CA GLN A 210 -7.40 10.89 19.58
C GLN A 210 -6.10 11.55 19.13
N LYS A 211 -5.35 12.14 20.08
CA LYS A 211 -4.02 12.72 19.81
C LYS A 211 -3.08 11.70 19.20
N GLU A 212 -2.97 10.52 19.78
CA GLU A 212 -2.07 9.48 19.28
C GLU A 212 -2.53 8.90 17.92
N SER A 213 -3.84 8.77 17.69
CA SER A 213 -4.39 8.38 16.39
C SER A 213 -4.04 9.38 15.30
N LEU A 214 -4.21 10.68 15.54
CA LEU A 214 -3.83 11.74 14.63
C LEU A 214 -2.32 11.77 14.38
N ARG A 215 -1.54 11.57 15.43
CA ARG A 215 -0.08 11.56 15.35
C ARG A 215 0.41 10.42 14.47
N VAL A 216 -0.18 9.22 14.59
CA VAL A 216 0.16 8.08 13.74
C VAL A 216 -0.18 8.40 12.27
N PHE A 217 -1.38 8.89 12.00
CA PHE A 217 -1.76 9.26 10.64
C PHE A 217 -0.85 10.36 10.07
N PHE A 218 -0.56 11.38 10.86
CA PHE A 218 0.37 12.45 10.49
C PHE A 218 1.78 11.90 10.18
N LEU A 219 2.30 10.98 10.99
CA LEU A 219 3.61 10.36 10.76
C LEU A 219 3.63 9.50 9.48
N VAL A 220 2.57 8.75 9.22
CA VAL A 220 2.44 7.98 7.96
C VAL A 220 2.50 8.92 6.77
N LEU A 221 1.72 10.00 6.80
CA LEU A 221 1.67 10.97 5.73
C LEU A 221 3.01 11.69 5.56
N GLN A 222 3.67 12.04 6.66
CA GLN A 222 4.99 12.68 6.66
C GLN A 222 6.07 11.75 6.07
N VAL A 223 6.07 10.47 6.44
CA VAL A 223 6.99 9.47 5.87
C VAL A 223 6.76 9.34 4.36
N THR A 224 5.49 9.21 3.93
CA THR A 224 5.14 9.12 2.52
C THR A 224 5.56 10.37 1.77
N HIS A 225 5.34 11.56 2.33
CA HIS A 225 5.76 12.83 1.75
C HIS A 225 7.28 12.93 1.60
N TYR A 226 8.07 12.51 2.59
CA TYR A 226 9.52 12.48 2.47
C TYR A 226 9.99 11.53 1.38
N LEU A 227 9.37 10.36 1.27
CA LEU A 227 9.66 9.42 0.22
C LEU A 227 9.36 10.02 -1.17
N ASP A 228 8.19 10.64 -1.34
CA ASP A 228 7.77 11.24 -2.61
C ASP A 228 8.54 12.53 -2.94
N ALA A 229 8.83 13.37 -1.96
CA ALA A 229 9.62 14.59 -2.16
C ALA A 229 11.07 14.28 -2.55
N GLY A 230 11.60 13.13 -2.14
CA GLY A 230 12.86 12.58 -2.66
C GLY A 230 12.73 11.96 -4.05
N GLN A 231 11.58 12.11 -4.68
CA GLN A 231 11.19 11.44 -5.92
C GLN A 231 11.35 9.93 -5.85
N VAL A 232 11.03 9.43 -4.71
CA VAL A 232 11.02 8.03 -4.40
C VAL A 232 9.70 7.46 -4.84
N THR A 233 9.69 6.86 -5.96
CA THR A 233 8.75 5.76 -6.09
C THR A 233 9.31 4.61 -5.26
N VAL A 234 8.41 3.84 -4.66
CA VAL A 234 8.68 2.59 -3.95
C VAL A 234 9.76 1.73 -4.61
N MET A 235 10.22 2.15 -5.78
CA MET A 235 10.98 1.32 -6.68
C MET A 235 12.43 1.65 -6.90
N HIS A 236 12.76 2.88 -7.09
CA HIS A 236 14.01 3.09 -7.80
C HIS A 236 14.95 4.12 -7.20
N SER A 237 14.48 5.05 -6.38
CA SER A 237 15.37 6.12 -5.99
C SER A 237 14.94 6.78 -4.71
N MET A 238 15.70 6.50 -3.69
CA MET A 238 15.62 7.20 -2.43
C MET A 238 16.87 8.04 -2.26
N GLN A 239 16.72 9.32 -2.01
CA GLN A 239 17.81 10.13 -1.51
C GLN A 239 18.21 9.65 -0.13
N ALA A 240 19.52 9.54 0.15
CA ALA A 240 20.02 8.96 1.39
C ALA A 240 19.42 9.59 2.66
N GLY A 241 19.32 10.93 2.66
CA GLY A 241 18.75 11.64 3.80
C GLY A 241 17.27 11.38 4.05
N TYR A 242 16.49 11.09 3.02
CA TYR A 242 15.08 10.74 3.14
C TYR A 242 14.87 9.29 3.58
N LEU A 243 15.71 8.38 3.12
CA LEU A 243 15.66 6.97 3.52
C LEU A 243 15.86 6.80 5.02
N GLU A 244 16.92 7.39 5.58
CA GLU A 244 17.18 7.33 7.02
C GLU A 244 16.07 7.98 7.84
N LYS A 245 15.60 9.17 7.42
CA LYS A 245 14.47 9.84 8.04
C LYS A 245 13.20 8.99 7.97
N ALA A 246 12.89 8.44 6.81
CA ALA A 246 11.73 7.60 6.61
C ALA A 246 11.78 6.37 7.53
N GLN A 247 12.90 5.67 7.63
CA GLN A 247 13.08 4.54 8.54
C GLN A 247 12.86 4.96 10.01
N LYS A 248 13.48 6.05 10.43
CA LYS A 248 13.36 6.55 11.81
C LYS A 248 11.91 6.91 12.16
N TYR A 249 11.20 7.60 11.28
CA TYR A 249 9.78 7.93 11.49
C TYR A 249 8.89 6.70 11.44
N THR A 250 9.16 5.77 10.54
CA THR A 250 8.41 4.52 10.41
C THR A 250 8.56 3.66 11.66
N ASP A 251 9.77 3.48 12.18
CA ASP A 251 10.01 2.71 13.40
C ASP A 251 9.29 3.35 14.60
N LYS A 252 9.35 4.67 14.71
CA LYS A 252 8.64 5.40 15.78
C LYS A 252 7.13 5.27 15.65
N ALA A 253 6.59 5.37 14.44
CA ALA A 253 5.17 5.22 14.17
C ALA A 253 4.69 3.80 14.47
N LEU A 254 5.45 2.77 14.09
CA LEU A 254 5.12 1.38 14.41
C LEU A 254 5.08 1.11 15.91
N MET A 255 6.07 1.63 16.66
CA MET A 255 6.06 1.52 18.13
C MET A 255 4.83 2.16 18.77
N GLN A 256 4.37 3.30 18.26
CA GLN A 256 3.17 3.97 18.76
C GLN A 256 1.90 3.23 18.36
N LEU A 257 1.83 2.69 17.14
CA LEU A 257 0.73 1.84 16.70
C LEU A 257 0.55 0.61 17.57
N GLU A 258 1.63 -0.05 17.95
CA GLU A 258 1.61 -1.21 18.85
C GLU A 258 0.95 -0.84 20.19
N LYS A 259 1.31 0.30 20.77
CA LYS A 259 0.70 0.80 22.00
C LYS A 259 -0.78 1.10 21.84
N LEU A 260 -1.18 1.70 20.72
CA LEU A 260 -2.58 2.01 20.43
C LEU A 260 -3.43 0.76 20.22
N LYS A 261 -2.89 -0.27 19.56
CA LYS A 261 -3.57 -1.56 19.38
C LYS A 261 -3.87 -2.28 20.69
N MET A 262 -3.06 -2.08 21.70
CA MET A 262 -3.35 -2.60 23.03
C MET A 262 -4.56 -1.93 23.70
N LEU A 263 -4.88 -0.71 23.30
CA LEU A 263 -5.99 0.08 23.86
C LEU A 263 -7.26 0.01 22.99
N ASP A 264 -7.09 -0.03 21.67
CA ASP A 264 -8.17 -0.07 20.70
C ASP A 264 -7.78 -0.93 19.49
N ASN A 265 -8.58 -1.95 19.21
CA ASN A 265 -8.33 -2.88 18.10
C ASN A 265 -9.07 -2.46 16.82
N SER A 266 -9.03 -1.18 16.48
CA SER A 266 -9.66 -0.66 15.26
C SER A 266 -9.02 -1.19 13.98
N PRO A 267 -9.81 -1.59 12.97
CA PRO A 267 -9.29 -2.05 11.67
C PRO A 267 -8.40 -1.02 10.96
N ILE A 268 -8.63 0.28 11.19
CA ILE A 268 -7.84 1.35 10.60
C ILE A 268 -6.37 1.31 11.07
N LEU A 269 -6.13 0.92 12.31
CA LEU A 269 -4.77 0.79 12.84
C LEU A 269 -3.99 -0.33 12.13
N SER A 270 -4.67 -1.43 11.80
CA SER A 270 -4.06 -2.50 11.00
C SER A 270 -3.74 -2.06 9.57
N THR A 271 -4.59 -1.25 8.97
CA THR A 271 -4.32 -0.65 7.64
C THR A 271 -3.08 0.23 7.67
N PHE A 272 -2.95 1.12 8.64
CA PHE A 272 -1.76 1.95 8.81
C PHE A 272 -0.50 1.13 9.06
N GLN A 273 -0.60 0.09 9.87
CA GLN A 273 0.52 -0.80 10.12
C GLN A 273 1.00 -1.49 8.83
N VAL A 274 0.09 -1.97 8.00
CA VAL A 274 0.45 -2.58 6.70
C VAL A 274 1.15 -1.57 5.78
N ILE A 275 0.63 -0.36 5.65
CA ILE A 275 1.24 0.69 4.83
C ILE A 275 2.66 1.01 5.31
N LEU A 276 2.85 1.18 6.61
CA LEU A 276 4.16 1.43 7.19
C LEU A 276 5.13 0.26 6.96
N LEU A 277 4.66 -0.97 7.15
CA LEU A 277 5.45 -2.18 6.90
C LEU A 277 5.85 -2.31 5.44
N GLU A 278 4.95 -2.03 4.49
CA GLU A 278 5.28 -2.02 3.06
C GLU A 278 6.45 -1.08 2.74
N HIS A 279 6.43 0.13 3.29
CA HIS A 279 7.51 1.11 3.10
C HIS A 279 8.84 0.64 3.71
N ILE A 280 8.81 0.17 4.97
CA ILE A 280 10.04 -0.24 5.63
C ILE A 280 10.63 -1.52 5.03
N ILE A 281 9.81 -2.45 4.55
CA ILE A 281 10.26 -3.65 3.83
C ILE A 281 11.08 -3.25 2.59
N MET A 282 10.59 -2.28 1.82
CA MET A 282 11.34 -1.76 0.67
C MET A 282 12.70 -1.19 1.07
N CYS A 283 12.74 -0.41 2.14
CA CYS A 283 13.98 0.12 2.68
C CYS A 283 14.95 -1.01 3.11
N ARG A 284 14.44 -2.04 3.79
CA ARG A 284 15.24 -3.21 4.20
C ARG A 284 15.84 -3.95 3.00
N LEU A 285 15.05 -4.15 1.95
CA LEU A 285 15.53 -4.84 0.73
C LEU A 285 16.64 -4.05 0.03
N VAL A 286 16.52 -2.73 -0.05
CA VAL A 286 17.56 -1.86 -0.64
C VAL A 286 18.84 -1.88 0.18
N THR A 287 18.73 -1.84 1.50
CA THR A 287 19.89 -1.78 2.42
C THR A 287 20.50 -3.13 2.73
N GLY A 288 19.99 -4.22 2.14
CA GLY A 288 20.54 -5.56 2.27
C GLY A 288 20.14 -6.31 3.55
N HIS A 289 19.06 -5.91 4.22
CA HIS A 289 18.52 -6.57 5.40
C HIS A 289 17.37 -7.54 5.04
N LYS A 290 17.68 -8.58 4.28
CA LYS A 290 16.70 -9.53 3.73
C LYS A 290 15.96 -10.33 4.80
N ALA A 291 16.66 -10.80 5.83
CA ALA A 291 16.06 -11.56 6.91
C ALA A 291 15.01 -10.74 7.66
N THR A 292 15.34 -9.50 8.00
CA THR A 292 14.40 -8.56 8.64
C THR A 292 13.22 -8.25 7.72
N ALA A 293 13.46 -8.00 6.42
CA ALA A 293 12.42 -7.78 5.44
C ALA A 293 11.45 -8.96 5.37
N LEU A 294 11.96 -10.19 5.36
CA LEU A 294 11.13 -11.40 5.34
C LEU A 294 10.25 -11.54 6.58
N GLN A 295 10.80 -11.25 7.75
CA GLN A 295 10.02 -11.25 9.00
C GLN A 295 8.90 -10.20 8.98
N GLU A 296 9.18 -9.03 8.46
CA GLU A 296 8.19 -7.96 8.31
C GLU A 296 7.11 -8.31 7.26
N ILE A 297 7.47 -8.98 6.16
CA ILE A 297 6.51 -9.55 5.21
C ILE A 297 5.60 -10.57 5.90
N SER A 298 6.14 -11.43 6.75
CA SER A 298 5.36 -12.38 7.54
C SER A 298 4.37 -11.68 8.49
N GLN A 299 4.75 -10.57 9.09
CA GLN A 299 3.84 -9.75 9.89
C GLN A 299 2.67 -9.21 9.06
N VAL A 300 2.92 -8.75 7.84
CA VAL A 300 1.85 -8.33 6.91
C VAL A 300 0.93 -9.51 6.60
N CYS A 301 1.47 -10.69 6.37
CA CYS A 301 0.67 -11.91 6.16
C CYS A 301 -0.25 -12.22 7.35
N GLN A 302 0.25 -12.10 8.57
CA GLN A 302 -0.55 -12.31 9.79
C GLN A 302 -1.69 -11.30 9.91
N LEU A 303 -1.43 -10.03 9.61
CA LEU A 303 -2.45 -8.98 9.59
C LEU A 303 -3.52 -9.25 8.54
N CYS A 304 -3.13 -9.71 7.36
CA CYS A 304 -4.04 -10.08 6.27
C CYS A 304 -4.92 -11.29 6.61
N GLN A 305 -4.41 -12.25 7.37
CA GLN A 305 -5.21 -13.37 7.87
C GLN A 305 -6.32 -12.93 8.81
N GLN A 306 -6.05 -11.94 9.64
CA GLN A 306 -7.01 -11.41 10.60
C GLN A 306 -8.10 -10.55 9.93
N SER A 307 -7.85 -9.99 8.76
CA SER A 307 -8.77 -9.10 8.04
C SER A 307 -8.78 -9.39 6.53
N PRO A 308 -9.81 -10.08 6.01
CA PRO A 308 -9.92 -10.35 4.58
C PRO A 308 -9.97 -9.11 3.69
N ARG A 309 -10.53 -8.00 4.18
CA ARG A 309 -10.55 -6.72 3.45
C ARG A 309 -9.14 -6.16 3.28
N LEU A 310 -8.34 -6.24 4.32
CA LEU A 310 -6.95 -5.79 4.30
C LEU A 310 -6.16 -6.61 3.28
N PHE A 311 -6.35 -7.92 3.25
CA PHE A 311 -5.74 -8.79 2.26
C PHE A 311 -6.15 -8.41 0.83
N THR A 312 -7.44 -8.23 0.56
CA THR A 312 -7.93 -7.85 -0.78
C THR A 312 -7.30 -6.55 -1.27
N ASN A 313 -7.13 -5.58 -0.40
CA ASN A 313 -6.56 -4.27 -0.75
C ASN A 313 -5.04 -4.30 -0.96
N HIS A 314 -4.33 -5.20 -0.30
CA HIS A 314 -2.86 -5.24 -0.28
C HIS A 314 -2.24 -6.49 -0.91
N ALA A 315 -3.04 -7.40 -1.43
CA ALA A 315 -2.56 -8.67 -1.99
C ALA A 315 -1.54 -8.49 -3.11
N ALA A 316 -1.80 -7.59 -4.05
CA ALA A 316 -0.90 -7.31 -5.16
C ALA A 316 0.44 -6.74 -4.67
N GLN A 317 0.41 -5.81 -3.73
CA GLN A 317 1.62 -5.24 -3.11
C GLN A 317 2.40 -6.31 -2.35
N LEU A 318 1.73 -7.17 -1.62
CA LEU A 318 2.36 -8.25 -0.85
C LEU A 318 3.09 -9.24 -1.75
N HIS A 319 2.45 -9.69 -2.84
CA HIS A 319 3.11 -10.53 -3.84
C HIS A 319 4.27 -9.81 -4.54
N THR A 320 4.14 -8.52 -4.79
CA THR A 320 5.22 -7.70 -5.35
C THR A 320 6.44 -7.65 -4.42
N LEU A 321 6.22 -7.43 -3.13
CA LEU A 321 7.30 -7.44 -2.13
C LEU A 321 7.97 -8.82 -2.03
N LEU A 322 7.20 -9.90 -2.07
CA LEU A 322 7.75 -11.26 -2.12
C LEU A 322 8.57 -11.51 -3.39
N GLY A 323 8.11 -11.01 -4.54
CA GLY A 323 8.85 -11.09 -5.79
C GLY A 323 10.20 -10.38 -5.69
N LEU A 324 10.25 -9.20 -5.12
CA LEU A 324 11.49 -8.45 -4.86
C LEU A 324 12.40 -9.18 -3.88
N TYR A 325 11.84 -9.75 -2.83
CA TYR A 325 12.60 -10.61 -1.91
C TYR A 325 13.20 -11.82 -2.64
N CYS A 326 12.41 -12.50 -3.48
CA CYS A 326 12.89 -13.63 -4.29
C CYS A 326 14.06 -13.24 -5.20
N ILE A 327 14.00 -12.07 -5.84
CA ILE A 327 15.15 -11.55 -6.61
C ILE A 327 16.37 -11.39 -5.70
N SER A 328 16.20 -10.84 -4.52
CA SER A 328 17.29 -10.59 -3.57
C SER A 328 17.98 -11.87 -3.09
N VAL A 329 17.25 -12.98 -3.00
CA VAL A 329 17.79 -14.31 -2.62
C VAL A 329 18.07 -15.21 -3.82
N ASN A 330 18.03 -14.66 -5.04
CA ASN A 330 18.31 -15.36 -6.29
C ASN A 330 17.38 -16.55 -6.61
N CYS A 331 16.12 -16.48 -6.16
CA CYS A 331 15.07 -17.46 -6.48
C CYS A 331 14.20 -16.93 -7.64
N MET A 332 14.74 -16.97 -8.87
CA MET A 332 14.09 -16.30 -10.02
C MET A 332 12.78 -16.94 -10.45
N ASP A 333 12.64 -18.27 -10.37
CA ASP A 333 11.37 -18.97 -10.67
C ASP A 333 10.26 -18.54 -9.70
N ASN A 334 10.59 -18.42 -8.43
CA ASN A 334 9.66 -17.94 -7.41
C ASN A 334 9.34 -16.45 -7.59
N ALA A 335 10.33 -15.64 -7.98
CA ALA A 335 10.11 -14.22 -8.29
C ALA A 335 9.11 -14.06 -9.43
N GLU A 336 9.26 -14.82 -10.51
CA GLU A 336 8.33 -14.84 -11.65
C GLU A 336 6.91 -15.22 -11.21
N ALA A 337 6.78 -16.28 -10.41
CA ALA A 337 5.48 -16.73 -9.89
C ALA A 337 4.80 -15.66 -9.04
N GLN A 338 5.54 -14.98 -8.17
CA GLN A 338 5.02 -13.90 -7.32
C GLN A 338 4.59 -12.69 -8.13
N PHE A 339 5.39 -12.25 -9.10
CA PHE A 339 5.03 -11.13 -9.97
C PHE A 339 3.83 -11.46 -10.87
N THR A 340 3.73 -12.67 -11.37
CA THR A 340 2.57 -13.12 -12.16
C THR A 340 1.30 -13.10 -11.31
N ALA A 341 1.36 -13.57 -10.07
CA ALA A 341 0.24 -13.49 -9.13
C ALA A 341 -0.17 -12.04 -8.85
N ALA A 342 0.81 -11.15 -8.64
CA ALA A 342 0.57 -9.73 -8.42
C ALA A 342 -0.10 -9.06 -9.63
N LEU A 343 0.31 -9.39 -10.85
CA LEU A 343 -0.28 -8.86 -12.09
C LEU A 343 -1.75 -9.22 -12.25
N GLN A 344 -2.15 -10.42 -11.81
CA GLN A 344 -3.54 -10.86 -11.85
C GLN A 344 -4.44 -10.12 -10.86
N MET A 345 -3.87 -9.61 -9.78
CA MET A 345 -4.61 -8.98 -8.68
C MET A 345 -4.64 -7.45 -8.77
N THR A 346 -3.67 -6.82 -9.44
CA THR A 346 -3.57 -5.36 -9.46
C THR A 346 -4.50 -4.72 -10.46
N THR A 347 -5.13 -3.63 -10.04
CA THR A 347 -5.92 -2.73 -10.90
C THR A 347 -5.22 -1.38 -11.11
N HIS A 348 -4.14 -1.12 -10.38
CA HIS A 348 -3.38 0.13 -10.44
C HIS A 348 -2.32 0.10 -11.52
N GLN A 349 -2.40 1.02 -12.47
CA GLN A 349 -1.51 1.07 -13.61
C GLN A 349 -0.04 1.33 -13.24
N GLU A 350 0.22 2.12 -12.21
CA GLU A 350 1.59 2.36 -11.74
C GLU A 350 2.21 1.09 -11.13
N LEU A 351 1.45 0.39 -10.28
CA LEU A 351 1.91 -0.88 -9.71
C LEU A 351 2.10 -1.94 -10.80
N TRP A 352 1.19 -2.01 -11.76
CA TRP A 352 1.31 -2.90 -12.92
C TRP A 352 2.61 -2.63 -13.70
N THR A 353 2.88 -1.37 -14.01
CA THR A 353 4.11 -0.96 -14.72
C THR A 353 5.37 -1.34 -13.94
N PHE A 354 5.33 -1.16 -12.63
CA PHE A 354 6.39 -1.60 -11.73
C PHE A 354 6.65 -3.09 -11.79
N ILE A 355 5.61 -3.87 -11.62
CA ILE A 355 5.70 -5.32 -11.64
C ILE A 355 6.27 -5.80 -12.97
N VAL A 356 5.77 -5.26 -14.08
CA VAL A 356 6.25 -5.61 -15.42
C VAL A 356 7.73 -5.27 -15.60
N THR A 357 8.17 -4.11 -15.11
CA THR A 357 9.59 -3.70 -15.17
C THR A 357 10.48 -4.69 -14.39
N ASN A 358 10.07 -5.10 -13.20
CA ASN A 358 10.82 -6.08 -12.40
C ASN A 358 10.79 -7.48 -13.01
N LEU A 359 9.65 -7.89 -13.57
CA LEU A 359 9.54 -9.17 -14.27
C LEU A 359 10.46 -9.21 -15.51
N ALA A 360 10.55 -8.11 -16.25
CA ALA A 360 11.52 -7.98 -17.34
C ALA A 360 12.97 -8.15 -16.85
N SER A 361 13.30 -7.58 -15.69
CA SER A 361 14.61 -7.78 -15.04
C SER A 361 14.89 -9.26 -14.72
N VAL A 362 13.89 -9.99 -14.24
CA VAL A 362 13.99 -11.44 -13.99
C VAL A 362 14.30 -12.19 -15.28
N TYR A 363 13.58 -11.92 -16.35
CA TYR A 363 13.80 -12.58 -17.65
C TYR A 363 15.17 -12.24 -18.26
N ILE A 364 15.66 -11.02 -18.08
CA ILE A 364 17.02 -10.63 -18.51
C ILE A 364 18.07 -11.47 -17.78
N ARG A 365 17.90 -11.69 -16.48
CA ARG A 365 18.83 -12.49 -15.67
C ARG A 365 18.82 -13.97 -16.05
N GLU A 366 17.65 -14.53 -16.34
CA GLU A 366 17.52 -15.92 -16.76
C GLU A 366 18.07 -16.17 -18.18
N GLY A 367 17.93 -15.21 -19.07
CA GLY A 367 18.49 -15.23 -20.41
C GLY A 367 17.85 -16.23 -21.39
N ASN A 368 16.71 -16.82 -21.08
CA ASN A 368 16.11 -17.92 -21.84
C ASN A 368 14.68 -17.64 -22.39
N ARG A 369 14.02 -16.56 -21.97
CA ARG A 369 12.62 -16.24 -22.34
C ARG A 369 12.53 -14.97 -23.18
N HIS A 370 13.15 -14.98 -24.34
CA HIS A 370 13.27 -13.78 -25.17
C HIS A 370 11.93 -13.27 -25.71
N GLN A 371 11.01 -14.15 -26.09
CA GLN A 371 9.72 -13.71 -26.64
C GLN A 371 8.86 -13.02 -25.59
N GLU A 372 8.75 -13.60 -24.40
CA GLU A 372 8.03 -13.02 -23.27
C GLU A 372 8.67 -11.71 -22.83
N LEU A 373 10.00 -11.65 -22.77
CA LEU A 373 10.74 -10.44 -22.44
C LEU A 373 10.47 -9.31 -23.43
N TYR A 374 10.55 -9.56 -24.73
CA TYR A 374 10.27 -8.53 -25.74
C TYR A 374 8.82 -8.08 -25.71
N SER A 375 7.88 -8.98 -25.47
CA SER A 375 6.47 -8.63 -25.28
C SER A 375 6.26 -7.70 -24.09
N LEU A 376 6.91 -7.96 -22.96
CA LEU A 376 6.85 -7.08 -21.79
C LEU A 376 7.47 -5.72 -22.07
N LEU A 377 8.65 -5.68 -22.70
CA LEU A 377 9.35 -4.43 -23.02
C LEU A 377 8.54 -3.54 -23.97
N GLU A 378 7.82 -4.13 -24.93
CA GLU A 378 6.95 -3.36 -25.81
C GLU A 378 5.77 -2.71 -25.07
N ARG A 379 5.22 -3.39 -24.09
CA ARG A 379 4.14 -2.86 -23.24
C ARG A 379 4.58 -1.72 -22.33
N ILE A 380 5.87 -1.63 -22.00
CA ILE A 380 6.49 -0.54 -21.22
C ILE A 380 7.50 0.24 -22.05
N ASN A 381 7.23 0.45 -23.34
CA ASN A 381 8.12 1.21 -24.22
C ASN A 381 8.18 2.68 -23.80
N PRO A 382 9.33 3.20 -23.36
CA PRO A 382 9.44 4.58 -22.88
C PRO A 382 9.32 5.64 -23.97
N ASP A 383 9.49 5.27 -25.24
CA ASP A 383 9.42 6.19 -26.37
C ASP A 383 8.00 6.33 -26.95
N HIS A 384 7.13 5.33 -26.76
CA HIS A 384 5.79 5.30 -27.34
C HIS A 384 4.75 4.81 -26.34
N ASN A 385 3.74 5.65 -26.10
CA ASN A 385 2.56 5.29 -25.29
C ASN A 385 2.90 4.66 -23.93
N PHE A 386 3.84 5.28 -23.20
CA PHE A 386 4.18 4.79 -21.88
C PHE A 386 2.94 4.80 -20.97
N PRO A 387 2.64 3.69 -20.22
CA PRO A 387 1.34 3.49 -19.56
C PRO A 387 0.98 4.52 -18.49
N VAL A 388 1.99 5.16 -17.88
CA VAL A 388 1.82 6.08 -16.77
C VAL A 388 2.62 7.35 -16.96
N SER A 389 2.22 8.43 -16.25
CA SER A 389 2.92 9.71 -16.29
C SER A 389 4.17 9.79 -15.41
N SER A 390 4.50 8.72 -14.71
CA SER A 390 5.65 8.67 -13.78
C SER A 390 6.99 8.73 -14.52
N HIS A 391 7.73 9.81 -14.33
CA HIS A 391 9.09 9.95 -14.86
C HIS A 391 10.05 8.90 -14.31
N CYS A 392 9.89 8.51 -13.07
CA CYS A 392 10.70 7.49 -12.42
C CYS A 392 10.53 6.12 -13.09
N LEU A 393 9.29 5.69 -13.33
CA LEU A 393 9.00 4.43 -14.00
C LEU A 393 9.47 4.43 -15.45
N ARG A 394 9.35 5.56 -16.12
CA ARG A 394 9.86 5.74 -17.47
C ARG A 394 11.40 5.66 -17.53
N ALA A 395 12.07 6.30 -16.59
CA ALA A 395 13.53 6.21 -16.45
C ALA A 395 13.97 4.76 -16.18
N ALA A 396 13.25 4.03 -15.34
CA ALA A 396 13.48 2.62 -15.07
C ALA A 396 13.28 1.75 -16.32
N ALA A 397 12.32 2.06 -17.17
CA ALA A 397 12.12 1.37 -18.44
C ALA A 397 13.31 1.56 -19.40
N PHE A 398 13.86 2.76 -19.48
CA PHE A 398 15.12 3.00 -20.21
C PHE A 398 16.29 2.21 -19.63
N TYR A 399 16.41 2.20 -18.30
CA TYR A 399 17.47 1.44 -17.62
C TYR A 399 17.40 -0.06 -17.96
N ILE A 400 16.21 -0.67 -17.90
CA ILE A 400 16.01 -2.08 -18.23
C ILE A 400 16.40 -2.38 -19.67
N ARG A 401 16.09 -1.51 -20.61
CA ARG A 401 16.55 -1.65 -22.01
C ARG A 401 18.07 -1.53 -22.14
N GLY A 402 18.67 -0.63 -21.40
CA GLY A 402 20.12 -0.51 -21.30
C GLY A 402 20.78 -1.77 -20.74
N LEU A 403 20.20 -2.34 -19.69
CA LEU A 403 20.67 -3.58 -19.07
C LEU A 403 20.58 -4.77 -20.06
N LEU A 404 19.47 -4.90 -20.75
CA LEU A 404 19.32 -5.94 -21.79
C LEU A 404 20.36 -5.79 -22.90
N SER A 405 20.56 -4.58 -23.44
CA SER A 405 21.55 -4.32 -24.48
C SER A 405 22.96 -4.64 -24.01
N PHE A 406 23.28 -4.36 -22.74
CA PHE A 406 24.54 -4.75 -22.11
C PHE A 406 24.76 -6.27 -22.15
N PHE A 407 23.78 -7.05 -21.68
CA PHE A 407 23.88 -8.52 -21.66
C PHE A 407 23.95 -9.12 -23.06
N GLN A 408 23.44 -8.43 -24.07
CA GLN A 408 23.51 -8.84 -25.46
C GLN A 408 24.79 -8.36 -26.19
N GLY A 409 25.68 -7.68 -25.46
CA GLY A 409 26.92 -7.15 -26.04
C GLY A 409 26.73 -5.92 -26.94
N ARG A 410 25.54 -5.34 -27.01
CA ARG A 410 25.22 -4.14 -27.80
C ARG A 410 25.55 -2.88 -27.02
N TYR A 411 26.83 -2.65 -26.75
CA TYR A 411 27.29 -1.61 -25.82
C TYR A 411 26.96 -0.18 -26.25
N ASN A 412 26.95 0.12 -27.55
CA ASN A 412 26.58 1.46 -28.02
C ASN A 412 25.11 1.77 -27.80
N GLU A 413 24.25 0.80 -27.98
CA GLU A 413 22.84 0.92 -27.70
C GLU A 413 22.59 1.01 -26.17
N ALA A 414 23.28 0.21 -25.37
CA ALA A 414 23.26 0.28 -23.93
C ALA A 414 23.64 1.68 -23.42
N LYS A 415 24.72 2.25 -23.94
CA LYS A 415 25.14 3.63 -23.59
C LYS A 415 24.07 4.67 -23.94
N ARG A 416 23.39 4.51 -25.06
CA ARG A 416 22.30 5.42 -25.46
C ARG A 416 21.14 5.37 -24.46
N PHE A 417 20.65 4.19 -24.11
CA PHE A 417 19.58 4.05 -23.14
C PHE A 417 19.97 4.55 -21.75
N LEU A 418 21.19 4.27 -21.30
CA LEU A 418 21.67 4.72 -20.00
C LEU A 418 21.84 6.24 -19.93
N ARG A 419 22.19 6.90 -21.03
CA ARG A 419 22.22 8.37 -21.10
C ARG A 419 20.84 8.96 -20.94
N GLU A 420 19.82 8.38 -21.57
CA GLU A 420 18.44 8.81 -21.38
C GLU A 420 17.98 8.58 -19.92
N THR A 421 18.34 7.45 -19.33
CA THR A 421 18.09 7.18 -17.91
C THR A 421 18.72 8.23 -17.02
N LEU A 422 20.00 8.55 -17.22
CA LEU A 422 20.73 9.55 -16.42
C LEU A 422 20.16 10.96 -16.58
N LYS A 423 19.76 11.32 -17.79
CA LYS A 423 19.13 12.61 -18.07
C LYS A 423 17.85 12.79 -17.25
N MET A 424 17.01 11.76 -17.23
CA MET A 424 15.77 11.78 -16.45
C MET A 424 16.03 11.68 -14.94
N SER A 425 16.92 10.80 -14.52
CA SER A 425 17.21 10.58 -13.11
C SER A 425 17.90 11.78 -12.45
N ASN A 426 18.76 12.49 -13.18
CA ASN A 426 19.38 13.72 -12.66
C ASN A 426 18.38 14.87 -12.57
N ALA A 427 17.45 14.98 -13.52
CA ALA A 427 16.41 16.01 -13.48
C ALA A 427 15.45 15.86 -12.30
N GLU A 428 15.25 14.62 -11.85
CA GLU A 428 14.27 14.25 -10.83
C GLU A 428 14.91 13.78 -9.50
N ASP A 429 16.20 13.95 -9.33
CA ASP A 429 16.98 13.51 -8.15
C ASP A 429 16.82 12.02 -7.80
N LEU A 430 16.72 11.17 -8.80
CA LEU A 430 16.57 9.72 -8.64
C LEU A 430 17.93 9.06 -8.36
N ASN A 431 18.47 9.25 -7.17
CA ASN A 431 19.86 8.93 -6.84
C ASN A 431 20.21 7.44 -6.95
N ARG A 432 19.30 6.55 -6.56
CA ARG A 432 19.54 5.10 -6.69
C ARG A 432 19.65 4.68 -8.15
N LEU A 433 18.73 5.15 -9.00
CA LEU A 433 18.74 4.85 -10.43
C LEU A 433 19.96 5.48 -11.11
N THR A 434 20.35 6.67 -10.68
CA THR A 434 21.60 7.31 -11.12
C THR A 434 22.82 6.44 -10.77
N ALA A 435 22.91 5.95 -9.54
CA ALA A 435 24.00 5.08 -9.12
C ALA A 435 24.05 3.76 -9.92
N CYS A 436 22.91 3.11 -10.12
CA CYS A 436 22.81 1.91 -10.94
C CYS A 436 23.25 2.15 -12.39
N SER A 437 22.84 3.28 -12.97
CA SER A 437 23.18 3.64 -14.36
C SER A 437 24.66 3.96 -14.50
N LEU A 438 25.24 4.67 -13.54
CA LEU A 438 26.67 5.00 -13.54
C LEU A 438 27.55 3.77 -13.38
N VAL A 439 27.21 2.83 -12.50
CA VAL A 439 28.01 1.62 -12.35
C VAL A 439 27.92 0.73 -13.58
N LEU A 440 26.76 0.64 -14.22
CA LEU A 440 26.60 -0.10 -15.46
C LEU A 440 27.39 0.52 -16.63
N LEU A 441 27.35 1.85 -16.78
CA LEU A 441 28.21 2.58 -17.73
C LEU A 441 29.68 2.36 -17.45
N GLY A 442 30.08 2.42 -16.18
CA GLY A 442 31.46 2.13 -15.78
C GLY A 442 31.90 0.73 -16.18
N HIS A 443 31.04 -0.26 -16.02
CA HIS A 443 31.30 -1.63 -16.46
C HIS A 443 31.45 -1.71 -18.01
N ILE A 444 30.60 -1.05 -18.76
CA ILE A 444 30.67 -0.99 -20.21
C ILE A 444 32.01 -0.38 -20.66
N PHE A 445 32.40 0.75 -20.08
CA PHE A 445 33.70 1.37 -20.42
C PHE A 445 34.90 0.50 -20.03
N PHE A 446 34.80 -0.22 -18.90
CA PHE A 446 35.83 -1.17 -18.51
C PHE A 446 36.02 -2.29 -19.55
N VAL A 447 34.91 -2.91 -19.97
CA VAL A 447 34.93 -3.98 -21.01
C VAL A 447 35.47 -3.45 -22.33
N LEU A 448 35.20 -2.20 -22.67
CA LEU A 448 35.72 -1.55 -23.87
C LEU A 448 37.19 -1.06 -23.75
N GLY A 449 37.82 -1.30 -22.60
CA GLY A 449 39.24 -0.91 -22.37
C GLY A 449 39.43 0.57 -22.00
N ASN A 450 38.36 1.33 -21.87
CA ASN A 450 38.44 2.75 -21.49
C ASN A 450 38.39 2.91 -19.97
N HIS A 451 39.52 2.65 -19.31
CA HIS A 451 39.63 2.64 -17.86
C HIS A 451 39.40 4.02 -17.23
N ARG A 452 39.79 5.09 -17.92
CA ARG A 452 39.58 6.46 -17.42
C ARG A 452 38.10 6.81 -17.31
N GLU A 453 37.34 6.59 -18.37
CA GLU A 453 35.90 6.85 -18.37
C GLU A 453 35.17 5.89 -17.41
N SER A 454 35.60 4.64 -17.32
CA SER A 454 35.08 3.69 -16.35
C SER A 454 35.22 4.24 -14.92
N ASN A 455 36.40 4.72 -14.57
CA ASN A 455 36.64 5.30 -13.23
C ASN A 455 35.79 6.55 -12.98
N ASN A 456 35.62 7.41 -13.99
CA ASN A 456 34.77 8.60 -13.91
C ASN A 456 33.30 8.27 -13.65
N MET A 457 32.84 7.09 -13.99
CA MET A 457 31.47 6.60 -13.76
C MET A 457 31.34 5.87 -12.42
N VAL A 458 32.29 4.99 -12.10
CA VAL A 458 32.20 4.10 -10.93
C VAL A 458 32.41 4.84 -9.61
N VAL A 459 33.33 5.80 -9.54
CA VAL A 459 33.58 6.56 -8.32
C VAL A 459 32.35 7.33 -7.84
N PRO A 460 31.66 8.13 -8.69
CA PRO A 460 30.39 8.73 -8.29
C PRO A 460 29.30 7.72 -7.94
N ALA A 461 29.23 6.59 -8.64
CA ALA A 461 28.29 5.51 -8.32
C ALA A 461 28.50 4.98 -6.90
N MET A 462 29.75 4.72 -6.51
CA MET A 462 30.09 4.27 -5.16
C MET A 462 29.75 5.32 -4.10
N GLN A 463 30.03 6.58 -4.38
CA GLN A 463 29.70 7.68 -3.46
C GLN A 463 28.19 7.80 -3.23
N LEU A 464 27.39 7.73 -4.29
CA LEU A 464 25.92 7.76 -4.17
C LEU A 464 25.40 6.52 -3.44
N ALA A 465 25.89 5.33 -3.79
CA ALA A 465 25.48 4.08 -3.17
C ALA A 465 25.82 4.03 -1.68
N SER A 466 26.95 4.61 -1.27
CA SER A 466 27.35 4.71 0.14
C SER A 466 26.44 5.63 0.94
N LYS A 467 25.92 6.69 0.33
CA LYS A 467 24.99 7.60 0.97
C LYS A 467 23.60 7.02 1.17
N ILE A 468 23.13 6.19 0.22
CA ILE A 468 21.74 5.61 0.24
C ILE A 468 21.50 4.68 1.43
N PRO A 469 22.25 3.76 1.97
CA PRO A 469 23.27 2.84 1.48
C PRO A 469 22.69 1.68 0.66
N ASP A 470 22.94 1.67 -0.62
CA ASP A 470 22.53 0.59 -1.53
C ASP A 470 23.60 -0.50 -1.57
N MET A 471 23.33 -1.64 -0.97
CA MET A 471 24.31 -2.72 -0.83
C MET A 471 24.69 -3.38 -2.15
N SER A 472 23.74 -3.56 -3.04
CA SER A 472 24.00 -4.20 -4.35
C SER A 472 24.91 -3.34 -5.22
N VAL A 473 24.66 -2.04 -5.30
CA VAL A 473 25.50 -1.10 -6.05
C VAL A 473 26.86 -0.91 -5.38
N GLN A 474 26.94 -0.90 -4.06
CA GLN A 474 28.22 -0.85 -3.34
C GLN A 474 29.07 -2.10 -3.62
N LEU A 475 28.46 -3.29 -3.62
CA LEU A 475 29.14 -4.53 -3.96
C LEU A 475 29.71 -4.50 -5.37
N TRP A 476 28.87 -4.12 -6.33
CA TRP A 476 29.27 -4.04 -7.75
C TRP A 476 30.35 -2.98 -7.99
N SER A 477 30.16 -1.80 -7.43
CA SER A 477 31.13 -0.70 -7.55
C SER A 477 32.50 -1.05 -6.96
N SER A 478 32.54 -1.69 -5.79
CA SER A 478 33.79 -2.10 -5.14
C SER A 478 34.53 -3.17 -5.94
N ALA A 479 33.80 -4.14 -6.52
CA ALA A 479 34.40 -5.14 -7.41
C ALA A 479 35.03 -4.49 -8.63
N LEU A 480 34.33 -3.56 -9.25
CA LEU A 480 34.80 -2.87 -10.45
C LEU A 480 35.97 -1.93 -10.15
N LEU A 481 35.97 -1.22 -9.03
CA LEU A 481 37.08 -0.40 -8.57
C LEU A 481 38.35 -1.24 -8.30
N LYS A 482 38.19 -2.41 -7.72
CA LYS A 482 39.30 -3.37 -7.55
C LYS A 482 39.96 -3.71 -8.88
N ASP A 483 39.15 -4.08 -9.88
CA ASP A 483 39.65 -4.49 -11.18
C ASP A 483 40.25 -3.32 -11.98
N LEU A 484 39.65 -2.13 -11.89
CA LEU A 484 40.15 -0.90 -12.49
C LEU A 484 41.52 -0.50 -11.91
N ASN A 485 41.67 -0.52 -10.61
CA ASN A 485 42.92 -0.15 -9.94
C ASN A 485 44.03 -1.17 -10.23
N LYS A 486 43.70 -2.46 -10.35
CA LYS A 486 44.63 -3.48 -10.81
C LYS A 486 45.12 -3.21 -12.22
N ALA A 487 44.20 -2.92 -13.16
CA ALA A 487 44.53 -2.63 -14.55
C ALA A 487 45.37 -1.37 -14.73
N CYS A 488 45.21 -0.39 -13.81
CA CYS A 488 45.98 0.86 -13.82
C CYS A 488 47.28 0.79 -13.01
N GLY A 489 47.57 -0.33 -12.37
CA GLY A 489 48.77 -0.51 -11.53
C GLY A 489 48.74 0.14 -10.15
N ASN A 490 47.57 0.60 -9.71
CA ASN A 490 47.37 1.23 -8.39
C ASN A 490 47.11 0.15 -7.33
N THR A 491 48.18 -0.50 -6.86
CA THR A 491 48.09 -1.64 -5.95
C THR A 491 47.47 -1.33 -4.59
N MET A 492 47.72 -0.15 -4.04
CA MET A 492 47.15 0.29 -2.75
C MET A 492 45.64 0.43 -2.85
N ASP A 493 45.17 1.18 -3.84
CA ASP A 493 43.73 1.41 -4.06
C ASP A 493 43.00 0.13 -4.47
N ALA A 494 43.68 -0.76 -5.22
CA ALA A 494 43.14 -2.10 -5.53
C ALA A 494 42.95 -2.95 -4.28
N HIS A 495 43.88 -2.89 -3.34
CA HIS A 495 43.78 -3.63 -2.07
C HIS A 495 42.62 -3.09 -1.21
N GLU A 496 42.49 -1.77 -1.10
CA GLU A 496 41.39 -1.12 -0.36
C GLU A 496 40.03 -1.48 -0.97
N ALA A 497 39.89 -1.41 -2.28
CA ALA A 497 38.66 -1.80 -2.98
C ALA A 497 38.34 -3.29 -2.79
N ALA A 498 39.36 -4.16 -2.82
CA ALA A 498 39.19 -5.59 -2.53
C ALA A 498 38.71 -5.85 -1.10
N GLN A 499 39.22 -5.10 -0.12
CA GLN A 499 38.80 -5.17 1.27
C GLN A 499 37.33 -4.75 1.43
N MET A 500 36.93 -3.64 0.82
CA MET A 500 35.53 -3.18 0.81
C MET A 500 34.61 -4.21 0.18
N HIS A 501 34.99 -4.76 -0.98
CA HIS A 501 34.23 -5.80 -1.66
C HIS A 501 34.04 -7.04 -0.78
N GLN A 502 35.09 -7.48 -0.12
CA GLN A 502 35.05 -8.63 0.80
C GLN A 502 34.09 -8.37 1.96
N ASN A 503 34.14 -7.18 2.55
CA ASN A 503 33.26 -6.81 3.66
C ASN A 503 31.77 -6.81 3.24
N PHE A 504 31.45 -6.23 2.09
CA PHE A 504 30.09 -6.23 1.57
C PHE A 504 29.62 -7.65 1.21
N SER A 505 30.49 -8.46 0.60
CA SER A 505 30.18 -9.86 0.26
C SER A 505 29.89 -10.69 1.51
N GLN A 506 30.67 -10.55 2.56
CA GLN A 506 30.45 -11.27 3.81
C GLN A 506 29.14 -10.86 4.48
N GLN A 507 28.86 -9.58 4.55
CA GLN A 507 27.62 -9.04 5.10
C GLN A 507 26.39 -9.57 4.36
N LEU A 508 26.41 -9.52 3.04
CA LEU A 508 25.32 -10.03 2.20
C LEU A 508 25.16 -11.53 2.30
N LEU A 509 26.27 -12.28 2.39
CA LEU A 509 26.23 -13.73 2.56
C LEU A 509 25.63 -14.15 3.91
N GLN A 510 26.04 -13.49 4.99
CA GLN A 510 25.50 -13.76 6.32
C GLN A 510 23.99 -13.49 6.38
N ASP A 511 23.55 -12.36 5.83
CA ASP A 511 22.13 -12.01 5.76
C ASP A 511 21.35 -12.99 4.87
N HIS A 512 21.92 -13.40 3.75
CA HIS A 512 21.32 -14.40 2.87
C HIS A 512 21.11 -15.74 3.58
N ILE A 513 22.12 -16.26 4.27
CA ILE A 513 22.02 -17.50 5.05
C ILE A 513 20.95 -17.36 6.14
N ALA A 514 20.95 -16.24 6.85
CA ALA A 514 19.94 -15.95 7.87
C ALA A 514 18.53 -15.95 7.29
N ALA A 515 18.31 -15.26 6.18
CA ALA A 515 17.01 -15.19 5.52
C ALA A 515 16.50 -16.56 5.03
N CYS A 516 17.36 -17.31 4.34
CA CYS A 516 17.00 -18.64 3.82
C CYS A 516 16.79 -19.69 4.91
N SER A 517 17.33 -19.47 6.10
CA SER A 517 17.15 -20.36 7.25
C SER A 517 15.86 -20.09 8.03
N LEU A 518 15.19 -18.98 7.81
CA LEU A 518 13.93 -18.68 8.45
C LEU A 518 12.80 -19.56 7.93
N PRO A 519 11.88 -20.04 8.79
CA PRO A 519 10.70 -20.78 8.34
C PRO A 519 9.84 -19.97 7.35
N GLU A 520 9.79 -18.66 7.51
CA GLU A 520 9.06 -17.70 6.67
C GLU A 520 9.56 -17.65 5.23
N HIS A 521 10.77 -18.17 4.96
CA HIS A 521 11.29 -18.30 3.59
C HIS A 521 10.36 -19.14 2.70
N ASN A 522 9.59 -20.05 3.28
CA ASN A 522 8.58 -20.83 2.56
C ASN A 522 7.45 -19.99 1.94
N LEU A 523 7.28 -18.74 2.33
CA LEU A 523 6.35 -17.79 1.68
C LEU A 523 6.61 -17.60 0.19
N ILE A 524 7.83 -17.83 -0.28
CA ILE A 524 8.16 -17.71 -1.72
C ILE A 524 7.38 -18.67 -2.61
N SER A 525 6.84 -19.75 -2.05
CA SER A 525 6.01 -20.74 -2.75
C SER A 525 4.52 -20.42 -2.71
N TRP A 526 4.11 -19.41 -1.94
CA TRP A 526 2.72 -19.01 -1.83
C TRP A 526 2.34 -18.09 -3.00
N THR A 527 1.39 -18.50 -3.84
CA THR A 527 0.95 -17.76 -5.03
C THR A 527 -0.56 -17.61 -5.14
N ASP A 528 -1.32 -18.26 -4.28
CA ASP A 528 -2.79 -18.25 -4.34
C ASP A 528 -3.42 -18.39 -2.95
N GLY A 529 -4.62 -17.86 -2.80
CA GLY A 529 -5.36 -17.88 -1.55
C GLY A 529 -4.82 -16.93 -0.48
N LEU A 530 -5.25 -17.12 0.75
CA LEU A 530 -4.76 -16.37 1.90
C LEU A 530 -3.32 -16.79 2.24
N PRO A 531 -2.47 -15.85 2.68
CA PRO A 531 -1.09 -16.17 3.01
C PRO A 531 -1.00 -17.11 4.21
N PRO A 532 -0.09 -18.10 4.18
CA PRO A 532 0.14 -18.97 5.32
C PRO A 532 0.78 -18.18 6.48
N VAL A 533 0.39 -18.49 7.71
CA VAL A 533 0.93 -17.88 8.92
C VAL A 533 1.70 -18.87 9.80
N GLN A 534 1.58 -20.17 9.50
CA GLN A 534 2.34 -21.24 10.16
C GLN A 534 3.24 -21.92 9.14
N PHE A 535 4.51 -22.05 9.48
CA PHE A 535 5.52 -22.61 8.62
C PHE A 535 6.12 -23.85 9.26
N GLN A 536 6.36 -24.90 8.45
CA GLN A 536 7.11 -26.06 8.89
C GLN A 536 8.60 -25.71 8.94
N PRO A 537 9.35 -26.16 9.96
CA PRO A 537 10.81 -25.99 10.00
C PRO A 537 11.45 -26.62 8.77
N GLN A 538 12.36 -25.91 8.12
CA GLN A 538 13.10 -26.47 6.99
C GLN A 538 14.11 -27.53 7.49
N ASN A 539 14.02 -28.73 6.95
CA ASN A 539 15.00 -29.76 7.16
C ASN A 539 16.17 -29.61 6.15
N GLY A 540 17.17 -28.83 6.54
CA GLY A 540 18.43 -28.67 5.78
C GLY A 540 18.48 -27.43 4.85
N PRO A 541 19.68 -27.07 4.36
CA PRO A 541 19.86 -25.93 3.46
C PRO A 541 19.25 -26.24 2.09
N THR A 542 18.14 -25.57 1.76
CA THR A 542 17.40 -25.78 0.51
C THR A 542 17.86 -24.87 -0.63
N THR A 543 18.86 -24.04 -0.41
CA THR A 543 19.34 -23.09 -1.42
C THR A 543 20.82 -23.31 -1.74
N SER A 544 21.08 -23.48 -3.04
CA SER A 544 22.42 -23.53 -3.59
C SER A 544 23.12 -22.18 -3.41
N LEU A 545 24.23 -22.15 -2.70
CA LEU A 545 25.15 -21.02 -2.62
C LEU A 545 25.77 -20.62 -3.98
N ALA A 546 25.60 -21.47 -5.01
CA ALA A 546 26.18 -21.27 -6.34
C ALA A 546 25.67 -20.03 -7.11
N GLY A 547 24.57 -19.43 -6.68
CA GLY A 547 24.02 -18.22 -7.31
C GLY A 547 24.53 -16.89 -6.74
N LEU A 548 25.41 -16.91 -5.72
CA LEU A 548 25.96 -15.73 -5.05
C LEU A 548 27.39 -15.37 -5.50
N LEU A 549 28.04 -16.28 -6.20
CA LEU A 549 29.35 -16.10 -6.81
C LEU A 549 29.20 -15.78 -8.29
#